data_32682871b1e1b4b6544a3dad3a280773
#
_entry.id   32682871b1e1b4b6544a3dad3a280773
#
_cell.length_a   1.000
_cell.length_b   1.000
_cell.length_c   1.000
_cell.angle_alpha   90.00
_cell.angle_beta   90.00
_cell.angle_gamma   90.00
#
_symmetry.space_group_name_H-M   'P 1'
#
loop_
_entity.id
_entity.type
_entity.pdbx_description
1 polymer ?
#
loop_
_entity_poly.entity_id
_entity_poly.type
_entity_poly.pdbx_seq_one_letter_code
_entity_poly.pdbx_strand_id
1 'polypeptide(L)'
;MSFRLLYDARQQKPDYINRNVIADMILGITKIPKISVAIVDIDPEVCRGLYLSAKNSQHHLVRQHGNHVIAVARELNRCWQRFICVKEMMHMFADPEKAADQGHLFEALLEDLSNQNSSGEISPQLRSEYNCLWMALATICREEKRLEYQQMKERNEISDYQIALELKLPQFHVKTLFHPRYRAIVDGILDGR
;
A
#
# COMPACT_ATOMS: atom_id res chain seq x y z
N MET A 1 -14.23 6.38 4.63
CA MET A 1 -13.28 7.09 5.54
C MET A 1 -12.19 7.72 4.72
N SER A 2 -11.65 8.90 5.11
CA SER A 2 -10.72 9.63 4.25
C SER A 2 -9.27 9.27 4.58
N PHE A 3 -8.50 8.87 3.58
CA PHE A 3 -7.04 8.72 3.66
C PHE A 3 -6.33 10.00 4.10
N ARG A 4 -6.93 11.17 3.87
CA ARG A 4 -6.41 12.48 4.30
C ARG A 4 -6.05 12.50 5.79
N LEU A 5 -6.90 11.92 6.67
CA LEU A 5 -6.61 11.88 8.11
C LEU A 5 -5.31 11.11 8.43
N LEU A 6 -5.06 10.00 7.74
CA LEU A 6 -3.81 9.26 7.90
C LEU A 6 -2.63 10.04 7.34
N TYR A 7 -2.79 10.64 6.17
CA TYR A 7 -1.75 11.43 5.53
C TYR A 7 -1.33 12.61 6.43
N ASP A 8 -2.28 13.41 6.90
CA ASP A 8 -2.00 14.59 7.75
C ASP A 8 -1.34 14.18 9.07
N ALA A 9 -1.85 13.15 9.74
CA ALA A 9 -1.25 12.61 10.96
C ALA A 9 0.18 12.08 10.71
N ARG A 10 0.43 11.50 9.53
CA ARG A 10 1.75 10.99 9.15
C ARG A 10 2.78 12.11 8.97
N GLN A 11 2.37 13.27 8.44
CA GLN A 11 3.29 14.40 8.27
C GLN A 11 3.88 14.90 9.61
N GLN A 12 3.21 14.63 10.73
CA GLN A 12 3.65 15.02 12.08
C GLN A 12 4.54 13.95 12.79
N LYS A 13 4.89 12.86 12.09
CA LYS A 13 5.71 11.78 12.67
C LYS A 13 7.16 11.87 12.17
N PRO A 14 8.13 11.19 12.84
CA PRO A 14 9.50 11.06 12.34
C PRO A 14 9.57 10.51 10.93
N ASP A 15 10.69 10.74 10.23
CA ASP A 15 10.89 10.28 8.85
C ASP A 15 10.69 8.77 8.69
N TYR A 16 11.27 8.00 9.58
CA TYR A 16 11.02 6.57 9.67
C TYR A 16 10.05 6.23 10.80
N ILE A 17 9.01 5.48 10.47
CA ILE A 17 8.13 4.81 11.43
C ILE A 17 7.99 3.34 11.01
N ASN A 18 7.89 2.45 11.99
CA ASN A 18 7.68 1.04 11.69
C ASN A 18 6.21 0.75 11.29
N ARG A 19 5.96 -0.44 10.72
CA ARG A 19 4.62 -0.82 10.24
C ARG A 19 3.56 -0.87 11.36
N ASN A 20 3.96 -1.16 12.60
CA ASN A 20 3.02 -1.25 13.70
C ASN A 20 2.49 0.14 14.08
N VAL A 21 3.35 1.17 14.08
CA VAL A 21 2.91 2.57 14.28
C VAL A 21 1.93 2.99 13.19
N ILE A 22 2.17 2.59 11.94
CA ILE A 22 1.21 2.85 10.84
C ILE A 22 -0.12 2.13 11.11
N ALA A 23 -0.07 0.86 11.51
CA ALA A 23 -1.26 0.10 11.86
C ALA A 23 -2.05 0.77 13.00
N ASP A 24 -1.38 1.19 14.07
CA ASP A 24 -2.01 1.88 15.21
C ASP A 24 -2.69 3.19 14.79
N MET A 25 -2.05 3.97 13.90
CA MET A 25 -2.65 5.18 13.33
C MET A 25 -3.92 4.85 12.54
N ILE A 26 -3.88 3.81 11.71
CA ILE A 26 -5.03 3.35 10.92
C ILE A 26 -6.17 2.89 11.84
N LEU A 27 -5.87 2.08 12.86
CA LEU A 27 -6.86 1.61 13.83
C LEU A 27 -7.53 2.79 14.56
N GLY A 28 -6.74 3.78 14.97
CA GLY A 28 -7.26 5.00 15.60
C GLY A 28 -8.22 5.80 14.71
N ILE A 29 -7.93 5.87 13.41
CA ILE A 29 -8.73 6.63 12.42
C ILE A 29 -9.97 5.84 11.98
N THR A 30 -9.79 4.56 11.64
CA THR A 30 -10.84 3.74 11.03
C THR A 30 -11.81 3.12 12.04
N LYS A 31 -11.43 3.12 13.33
CA LYS A 31 -12.16 2.43 14.41
C LYS A 31 -12.28 0.92 14.19
N ILE A 32 -11.48 0.37 13.30
CA ILE A 32 -11.35 -1.09 13.13
C ILE A 32 -10.68 -1.63 14.41
N PRO A 33 -11.20 -2.71 15.01
CA PRO A 33 -10.71 -3.17 16.31
C PRO A 33 -9.31 -3.76 16.25
N LYS A 34 -8.98 -4.40 15.12
CA LYS A 34 -7.70 -5.11 14.97
C LYS A 34 -7.38 -5.38 13.50
N ILE A 35 -6.08 -5.37 13.19
CA ILE A 35 -5.50 -5.88 11.94
C ILE A 35 -4.53 -6.99 12.31
N SER A 36 -4.69 -8.17 11.71
CA SER A 36 -3.73 -9.27 11.85
C SER A 36 -2.86 -9.39 10.62
N VAL A 37 -1.58 -9.71 10.82
CA VAL A 37 -0.65 -10.01 9.71
C VAL A 37 -0.33 -11.50 9.77
N ALA A 38 -0.61 -12.22 8.69
CA ALA A 38 -0.30 -13.63 8.50
C ALA A 38 0.84 -13.77 7.47
N ILE A 39 1.91 -14.45 7.85
CA ILE A 39 2.96 -14.84 6.91
C ILE A 39 2.58 -16.19 6.33
N VAL A 40 2.40 -16.26 5.02
CA VAL A 40 1.83 -17.41 4.33
C VAL A 40 2.75 -17.91 3.22
N ASP A 41 2.65 -19.20 2.91
CA ASP A 41 3.41 -19.84 1.86
C ASP A 41 2.65 -19.68 0.53
N ILE A 42 2.81 -18.52 -0.11
CA ILE A 42 2.34 -18.20 -1.45
C ILE A 42 3.55 -17.78 -2.31
N ASP A 43 3.48 -18.11 -3.58
CA ASP A 43 4.50 -17.73 -4.55
C ASP A 43 4.50 -16.19 -4.74
N PRO A 44 5.59 -15.48 -4.40
CA PRO A 44 5.64 -14.02 -4.54
C PRO A 44 5.67 -13.54 -6.00
N GLU A 45 5.92 -14.42 -6.97
CA GLU A 45 5.79 -14.11 -8.40
C GLU A 45 4.31 -14.03 -8.83
N VAL A 46 3.42 -14.75 -8.13
CA VAL A 46 1.98 -14.72 -8.36
C VAL A 46 1.31 -13.66 -7.48
N CYS A 47 1.58 -13.68 -6.17
CA CYS A 47 0.96 -12.75 -5.23
C CYS A 47 1.91 -12.47 -4.06
N ARG A 48 2.25 -11.20 -3.83
CA ARG A 48 3.13 -10.79 -2.73
C ARG A 48 2.39 -10.57 -1.43
N GLY A 49 1.12 -10.26 -1.50
CA GLY A 49 0.26 -10.07 -0.33
C GLY A 49 -1.16 -9.78 -0.73
N LEU A 50 -2.06 -9.96 0.22
CA LEU A 50 -3.50 -9.83 0.02
C LEU A 50 -4.14 -9.26 1.30
N TYR A 51 -4.99 -8.27 1.13
CA TYR A 51 -5.89 -7.80 2.18
C TYR A 51 -7.17 -8.63 2.17
N LEU A 52 -7.57 -9.09 3.34
CA LEU A 52 -8.81 -9.83 3.57
C LEU A 52 -9.66 -9.05 4.57
N SER A 53 -10.79 -8.54 4.10
CA SER A 53 -11.77 -7.87 4.95
C SER A 53 -12.38 -8.83 5.97
N ALA A 54 -12.69 -8.34 7.16
CA ALA A 54 -13.43 -9.10 8.17
C ALA A 54 -14.81 -9.61 7.67
N LYS A 55 -15.35 -9.00 6.61
CA LYS A 55 -16.59 -9.45 5.95
C LYS A 55 -16.41 -10.77 5.20
N ASN A 56 -15.20 -11.10 4.78
CA ASN A 56 -14.87 -12.38 4.12
C ASN A 56 -14.77 -13.52 5.12
N SER A 57 -15.86 -13.76 5.86
CA SER A 57 -15.92 -14.74 6.94
C SER A 57 -15.75 -16.19 6.48
N GLN A 58 -15.84 -16.47 5.19
CA GLN A 58 -15.62 -17.82 4.64
C GLN A 58 -14.13 -18.14 4.48
N HIS A 59 -13.28 -17.13 4.36
CA HIS A 59 -11.84 -17.33 4.21
C HIS A 59 -11.22 -17.86 5.51
N HIS A 60 -10.43 -18.96 5.43
CA HIS A 60 -9.87 -19.63 6.61
C HIS A 60 -9.03 -18.72 7.51
N LEU A 61 -8.22 -17.79 6.94
CA LEU A 61 -7.44 -16.83 7.71
C LEU A 61 -8.34 -15.84 8.48
N VAL A 62 -9.43 -15.38 7.86
CA VAL A 62 -10.36 -14.47 8.53
C VAL A 62 -11.06 -15.21 9.68
N ARG A 63 -11.48 -16.45 9.48
CA ARG A 63 -12.04 -17.29 10.56
C ARG A 63 -11.05 -17.51 11.70
N GLN A 64 -9.79 -17.77 11.37
CA GLN A 64 -8.73 -18.01 12.37
C GLN A 64 -8.43 -16.77 13.21
N HIS A 65 -8.41 -15.58 12.60
CA HIS A 65 -8.02 -14.33 13.25
C HIS A 65 -9.21 -13.51 13.75
N GLY A 66 -10.42 -13.74 13.24
CA GLY A 66 -11.65 -13.06 13.64
C GLY A 66 -11.73 -11.56 13.30
N ASN A 67 -10.90 -11.07 12.36
CA ASN A 67 -10.80 -9.64 12.00
C ASN A 67 -10.19 -9.46 10.60
N HIS A 68 -9.84 -8.23 10.26
CA HIS A 68 -9.10 -7.92 9.03
C HIS A 68 -7.73 -8.58 9.05
N VAL A 69 -7.37 -9.26 7.96
CA VAL A 69 -6.09 -9.97 7.83
C VAL A 69 -5.32 -9.45 6.62
N ILE A 70 -4.03 -9.27 6.81
CA ILE A 70 -3.07 -9.03 5.74
C ILE A 70 -2.22 -10.28 5.62
N ALA A 71 -2.40 -11.02 4.53
CA ALA A 71 -1.53 -12.13 4.17
C ALA A 71 -0.30 -11.61 3.41
N VAL A 72 0.89 -12.10 3.75
CA VAL A 72 2.15 -11.68 3.11
C VAL A 72 2.99 -12.91 2.81
N ALA A 73 3.54 -12.97 1.60
CA ALA A 73 4.40 -14.07 1.17
C ALA A 73 5.65 -14.19 2.06
N ARG A 74 5.93 -15.42 2.50
CA ARG A 74 7.04 -15.74 3.42
C ARG A 74 8.41 -15.43 2.82
N GLU A 75 8.60 -15.73 1.54
CA GLU A 75 9.89 -15.62 0.86
C GLU A 75 10.35 -14.19 0.59
N LEU A 76 9.47 -13.20 0.80
CA LEU A 76 9.82 -11.80 0.66
C LEU A 76 10.83 -11.37 1.73
N ASN A 77 11.84 -10.60 1.35
CA ASN A 77 12.72 -9.95 2.32
C ASN A 77 11.95 -8.91 3.18
N ARG A 78 12.57 -8.48 4.29
CA ARG A 78 11.92 -7.60 5.28
C ARG A 78 11.43 -6.27 4.71
N CYS A 79 12.13 -5.69 3.72
CA CYS A 79 11.70 -4.44 3.09
C CYS A 79 10.43 -4.66 2.28
N TRP A 80 10.38 -5.74 1.49
CA TRP A 80 9.17 -6.12 0.75
C TRP A 80 8.02 -6.47 1.68
N GLN A 81 8.24 -7.29 2.71
CA GLN A 81 7.18 -7.63 3.68
C GLN A 81 6.61 -6.37 4.34
N ARG A 82 7.47 -5.43 4.75
CA ARG A 82 7.02 -4.15 5.32
C ARG A 82 6.19 -3.34 4.32
N PHE A 83 6.70 -3.19 3.09
CA PHE A 83 6.03 -2.43 2.05
C PHE A 83 4.66 -3.02 1.70
N ILE A 84 4.60 -4.33 1.47
CA ILE A 84 3.35 -5.03 1.18
C ILE A 84 2.36 -4.89 2.34
N CYS A 85 2.80 -5.09 3.60
CA CYS A 85 1.91 -4.86 4.75
C CYS A 85 1.29 -3.45 4.72
N VAL A 86 2.09 -2.41 4.47
CA VAL A 86 1.58 -1.04 4.43
C VAL A 86 0.66 -0.83 3.25
N LYS A 87 1.00 -1.37 2.06
CA LYS A 87 0.17 -1.27 0.86
C LYS A 87 -1.20 -1.94 1.08
N GLU A 88 -1.22 -3.14 1.64
CA GLU A 88 -2.46 -3.87 1.92
C GLU A 88 -3.30 -3.18 3.03
N MET A 89 -2.69 -2.48 3.97
CA MET A 89 -3.42 -1.64 4.94
C MET A 89 -4.19 -0.51 4.27
N MET A 90 -3.74 -0.01 3.12
CA MET A 90 -4.42 1.10 2.42
C MET A 90 -5.79 0.72 1.89
N HIS A 91 -6.07 -0.56 1.68
CA HIS A 91 -7.40 -1.04 1.30
C HIS A 91 -8.49 -0.67 2.32
N MET A 92 -8.13 -0.35 3.56
CA MET A 92 -9.07 0.14 4.57
C MET A 92 -9.61 1.55 4.27
N PHE A 93 -8.96 2.28 3.36
CA PHE A 93 -9.39 3.60 2.86
C PHE A 93 -9.96 3.53 1.44
N ALA A 94 -9.81 2.39 0.77
CA ALA A 94 -10.39 2.16 -0.55
C ALA A 94 -11.90 1.87 -0.44
N ASP A 95 -12.58 2.02 -1.57
CA ASP A 95 -13.98 1.64 -1.68
C ASP A 95 -14.11 0.11 -1.53
N PRO A 96 -14.87 -0.40 -0.54
CA PRO A 96 -15.02 -1.84 -0.34
C PRO A 96 -15.59 -2.59 -1.56
N GLU A 97 -16.38 -1.91 -2.40
CA GLU A 97 -16.95 -2.51 -3.61
C GLU A 97 -15.92 -2.70 -4.73
N LYS A 98 -14.77 -2.03 -4.61
CA LYS A 98 -13.67 -2.08 -5.58
C LYS A 98 -12.45 -2.88 -5.07
N ALA A 99 -12.52 -3.38 -3.84
CA ALA A 99 -11.44 -4.16 -3.26
C ALA A 99 -11.45 -5.60 -3.81
N ALA A 100 -10.33 -6.09 -4.28
CA ALA A 100 -10.17 -7.46 -4.79
C ALA A 100 -9.98 -8.47 -3.64
N ASP A 101 -10.76 -8.35 -2.55
CA ASP A 101 -10.68 -9.22 -1.39
C ASP A 101 -11.56 -10.49 -1.48
N GLN A 102 -12.32 -10.62 -2.56
CA GLN A 102 -13.16 -11.78 -2.86
C GLN A 102 -12.62 -12.50 -4.10
N GLY A 103 -12.72 -13.83 -4.14
CA GLY A 103 -12.13 -14.65 -5.20
C GLY A 103 -12.48 -14.18 -6.62
N HIS A 104 -13.75 -13.88 -6.90
CA HIS A 104 -14.18 -13.42 -8.22
C HIS A 104 -13.63 -12.02 -8.60
N LEU A 105 -13.39 -11.14 -7.62
CA LEU A 105 -12.78 -9.82 -7.86
C LEU A 105 -11.26 -9.95 -8.10
N PHE A 106 -10.63 -10.93 -7.46
CA PHE A 106 -9.23 -11.25 -7.71
C PHE A 106 -9.03 -11.88 -9.10
N GLU A 107 -9.92 -12.77 -9.52
CA GLU A 107 -9.93 -13.32 -10.88
C GLU A 107 -10.13 -12.22 -11.92
N ALA A 108 -11.08 -11.31 -11.72
CA ALA A 108 -11.29 -10.15 -12.59
C ALA A 108 -10.05 -9.25 -12.67
N LEU A 109 -9.34 -9.03 -11.55
CA LEU A 109 -8.08 -8.28 -11.53
C LEU A 109 -6.99 -8.96 -12.36
N LEU A 110 -6.86 -10.30 -12.28
CA LEU A 110 -5.90 -11.06 -13.09
C LEU A 110 -6.24 -11.00 -14.58
N GLU A 111 -7.52 -11.08 -14.94
CA GLU A 111 -7.98 -10.92 -16.34
C GLU A 111 -7.66 -9.51 -16.86
N ASP A 112 -7.92 -8.47 -16.08
CA ASP A 112 -7.60 -7.08 -16.44
C ASP A 112 -6.11 -6.85 -16.65
N LEU A 113 -5.26 -7.40 -15.77
CA LEU A 113 -3.81 -7.35 -15.93
C LEU A 113 -3.34 -8.05 -17.21
N SER A 114 -4.00 -9.15 -17.60
CA SER A 114 -3.71 -9.89 -18.82
C SER A 114 -4.19 -9.15 -20.09
N ASN A 115 -5.25 -8.35 -19.97
CA ASN A 115 -5.92 -7.67 -21.08
C ASN A 115 -5.54 -6.18 -21.23
N GLN A 116 -4.65 -5.63 -20.39
CA GLN A 116 -4.26 -4.20 -20.40
C GLN A 116 -3.81 -3.64 -21.76
N ASN A 117 -3.48 -4.51 -22.71
CA ASN A 117 -3.07 -4.10 -24.06
C ASN A 117 -4.24 -3.81 -25.01
N SER A 118 -5.50 -4.02 -24.61
CA SER A 118 -6.62 -4.08 -25.56
C SER A 118 -7.59 -2.89 -25.53
N SER A 119 -7.78 -2.18 -24.41
CA SER A 119 -8.84 -1.16 -24.31
C SER A 119 -8.43 0.21 -23.76
N GLY A 120 -7.26 0.34 -23.15
CA GLY A 120 -6.79 1.62 -22.58
C GLY A 120 -7.55 2.08 -21.32
N GLU A 121 -8.65 1.43 -20.94
CA GLU A 121 -9.39 1.71 -19.72
C GLU A 121 -8.91 0.82 -18.57
N ILE A 122 -8.62 1.45 -17.44
CA ILE A 122 -8.19 0.78 -16.21
C ILE A 122 -9.45 0.41 -15.41
N SER A 123 -9.61 -0.88 -15.07
CA SER A 123 -10.73 -1.32 -14.25
C SER A 123 -10.77 -0.64 -12.88
N PRO A 124 -11.95 -0.56 -12.25
CA PRO A 124 -12.08 -0.03 -10.89
C PRO A 124 -11.18 -0.76 -9.87
N GLN A 125 -11.02 -2.08 -10.01
CA GLN A 125 -10.18 -2.91 -9.14
C GLN A 125 -8.69 -2.55 -9.30
N LEU A 126 -8.22 -2.49 -10.54
CA LEU A 126 -6.84 -2.12 -10.82
C LEU A 126 -6.53 -0.67 -10.42
N ARG A 127 -7.50 0.24 -10.59
CA ARG A 127 -7.39 1.61 -10.08
C ARG A 127 -7.28 1.63 -8.56
N SER A 128 -8.06 0.81 -7.86
CA SER A 128 -7.97 0.65 -6.40
C SER A 128 -6.59 0.18 -5.96
N GLU A 129 -6.01 -0.81 -6.65
CA GLU A 129 -4.65 -1.30 -6.39
C GLU A 129 -3.60 -0.21 -6.60
N TYR A 130 -3.69 0.57 -7.68
CA TYR A 130 -2.80 1.72 -7.90
C TYR A 130 -2.95 2.78 -6.81
N ASN A 131 -4.17 3.11 -6.40
CA ASN A 131 -4.38 4.06 -5.32
C ASN A 131 -3.77 3.57 -4.00
N CYS A 132 -3.90 2.27 -3.67
CA CYS A 132 -3.25 1.68 -2.50
C CYS A 132 -1.72 1.77 -2.56
N LEU A 133 -1.12 1.59 -3.74
CA LEU A 133 0.31 1.79 -3.96
C LEU A 133 0.73 3.24 -3.64
N TRP A 134 0.04 4.23 -4.18
CA TRP A 134 0.35 5.65 -3.97
C TRP A 134 0.13 6.06 -2.51
N MET A 135 -0.96 5.63 -1.89
CA MET A 135 -1.23 5.85 -0.48
C MET A 135 -0.13 5.25 0.42
N ALA A 136 0.34 4.05 0.10
CA ALA A 136 1.42 3.40 0.84
C ALA A 136 2.73 4.19 0.75
N LEU A 137 3.10 4.64 -0.44
CA LEU A 137 4.31 5.44 -0.66
C LEU A 137 4.23 6.78 0.09
N ALA A 138 3.07 7.47 0.04
CA ALA A 138 2.84 8.73 0.75
C ALA A 138 2.81 8.54 2.29
N THR A 139 2.46 7.34 2.76
CA THR A 139 2.52 6.98 4.17
C THR A 139 3.94 6.62 4.62
N ILE A 140 4.72 5.94 3.78
CA ILE A 140 6.10 5.54 4.11
C ILE A 140 7.03 6.75 4.12
N CYS A 141 6.93 7.64 3.13
CA CYS A 141 7.77 8.82 2.98
C CYS A 141 6.93 10.09 3.18
N ARG A 142 7.27 10.91 4.19
CA ARG A 142 6.65 12.23 4.38
C ARG A 142 6.98 13.13 3.18
N GLU A 143 6.07 14.03 2.87
CA GLU A 143 6.25 14.94 1.72
C GLU A 143 7.50 15.83 1.88
N GLU A 144 7.72 16.38 3.07
CA GLU A 144 8.92 17.16 3.37
C GLU A 144 10.20 16.38 3.08
N LYS A 145 10.28 15.12 3.56
CA LYS A 145 11.45 14.25 3.34
C LYS A 145 11.58 13.82 1.88
N ARG A 146 10.47 13.62 1.20
CA ARG A 146 10.46 13.33 -0.24
C ARG A 146 11.07 14.48 -1.04
N LEU A 147 10.72 15.72 -0.70
CA LEU A 147 11.27 16.92 -1.36
C LEU A 147 12.75 17.11 -1.04
N GLU A 148 13.18 16.84 0.19
CA GLU A 148 14.59 16.83 0.56
C GLU A 148 15.39 15.81 -0.28
N TYR A 149 14.91 14.58 -0.38
CA TYR A 149 15.53 13.57 -1.24
C TYR A 149 15.55 13.97 -2.72
N GLN A 150 14.50 14.62 -3.21
CA GLN A 150 14.48 15.10 -4.59
C GLN A 150 15.62 16.11 -4.83
N GLN A 151 15.80 17.08 -3.93
CA GLN A 151 16.89 18.06 -4.02
C GLN A 151 18.28 17.38 -3.92
N MET A 152 18.45 16.42 -3.02
CA MET A 152 19.70 15.68 -2.91
C MET A 152 20.00 14.86 -4.17
N LYS A 153 18.98 14.26 -4.81
CA LYS A 153 19.14 13.55 -6.09
C LYS A 153 19.52 14.49 -7.22
N GLU A 154 18.93 15.67 -7.31
CA GLU A 154 19.27 16.70 -8.32
C GLU A 154 20.73 17.14 -8.19
N ARG A 155 21.28 17.13 -6.95
CA ARG A 155 22.70 17.43 -6.67
C ARG A 155 23.62 16.21 -6.70
N ASN A 156 23.08 15.01 -7.02
CA ASN A 156 23.80 13.73 -6.98
C ASN A 156 24.40 13.38 -5.60
N GLU A 157 23.79 13.83 -4.51
CA GLU A 157 24.22 13.59 -3.12
C GLU A 157 23.67 12.30 -2.53
N ILE A 158 22.63 11.72 -3.13
CA ILE A 158 21.99 10.48 -2.67
C ILE A 158 21.55 9.60 -3.84
N SER A 159 21.72 8.30 -3.70
CA SER A 159 21.27 7.29 -4.65
C SER A 159 19.91 6.70 -4.26
N ASP A 160 19.21 6.09 -5.24
CA ASP A 160 17.97 5.36 -4.98
C ASP A 160 18.17 4.22 -3.95
N TYR A 161 19.34 3.59 -3.95
CA TYR A 161 19.68 2.56 -2.97
C TYR A 161 19.76 3.11 -1.53
N GLN A 162 20.39 4.25 -1.33
CA GLN A 162 20.48 4.90 -0.02
C GLN A 162 19.09 5.33 0.48
N ILE A 163 18.26 5.93 -0.37
CA ILE A 163 16.87 6.26 -0.04
C ILE A 163 16.09 4.99 0.36
N ALA A 164 16.25 3.91 -0.41
CA ALA A 164 15.62 2.63 -0.10
C ALA A 164 16.01 2.10 1.28
N LEU A 165 17.30 2.22 1.65
CA LEU A 165 17.81 1.82 2.96
C LEU A 165 17.23 2.65 4.10
N GLU A 166 17.18 3.98 3.94
CA GLU A 166 16.65 4.89 4.96
C GLU A 166 15.15 4.66 5.19
N LEU A 167 14.36 4.57 4.10
CA LEU A 167 12.92 4.36 4.17
C LEU A 167 12.52 2.92 4.48
N LYS A 168 13.45 1.96 4.43
CA LYS A 168 13.16 0.51 4.45
C LYS A 168 12.11 0.13 3.40
N LEU A 169 12.28 0.68 2.20
CA LEU A 169 11.42 0.51 1.04
C LEU A 169 12.16 -0.34 -0.01
N PRO A 170 11.53 -1.25 -0.77
CA PRO A 170 12.18 -1.88 -1.89
C PRO A 170 12.67 -0.83 -2.89
N GLN A 171 13.93 -0.92 -3.32
CA GLN A 171 14.56 0.07 -4.22
C GLN A 171 13.75 0.28 -5.51
N PHE A 172 13.07 -0.78 -5.99
CA PHE A 172 12.19 -0.72 -7.15
C PHE A 172 11.14 0.42 -7.07
N HIS A 173 10.63 0.71 -5.88
CA HIS A 173 9.60 1.73 -5.66
C HIS A 173 10.14 3.13 -5.39
N VAL A 174 11.47 3.31 -5.22
CA VAL A 174 12.04 4.63 -4.92
C VAL A 174 11.79 5.61 -6.06
N LYS A 175 11.99 5.18 -7.32
CA LYS A 175 11.74 6.04 -8.48
C LYS A 175 10.28 6.51 -8.59
N THR A 176 9.33 5.74 -8.04
CA THR A 176 7.91 6.11 -8.03
C THR A 176 7.65 7.31 -7.13
N LEU A 177 8.42 7.50 -6.04
CA LEU A 177 8.35 8.68 -5.18
C LEU A 177 8.68 9.99 -5.94
N PHE A 178 9.49 9.90 -6.99
CA PHE A 178 9.93 11.04 -7.79
C PHE A 178 9.27 11.09 -9.17
N HIS A 179 8.19 10.32 -9.36
CA HIS A 179 7.44 10.37 -10.61
C HIS A 179 6.84 11.77 -10.83
N PRO A 180 6.92 12.36 -12.04
CA PRO A 180 6.45 13.73 -12.30
C PRO A 180 4.99 14.00 -11.88
N ARG A 181 4.14 12.97 -11.95
CA ARG A 181 2.73 13.06 -11.55
C ARG A 181 2.46 12.70 -10.09
N TYR A 182 3.51 12.42 -9.29
CA TYR A 182 3.34 11.95 -7.91
C TYR A 182 2.40 12.87 -7.12
N ARG A 183 2.71 14.17 -7.08
CA ARG A 183 1.92 15.13 -6.29
C ARG A 183 0.47 15.21 -6.78
N ALA A 184 0.27 15.30 -8.09
CA ALA A 184 -1.09 15.36 -8.66
C ALA A 184 -1.93 14.12 -8.34
N ILE A 185 -1.31 12.93 -8.34
CA ILE A 185 -2.00 11.68 -7.99
C ILE A 185 -2.35 11.66 -6.50
N VAL A 186 -1.38 11.97 -5.63
CA VAL A 186 -1.62 12.00 -4.18
C VAL A 186 -2.69 13.03 -3.82
N ASP A 187 -2.65 14.23 -4.40
CA ASP A 187 -3.69 15.26 -4.20
C ASP A 187 -5.07 14.78 -4.67
N GLY A 188 -5.14 14.11 -5.83
CA GLY A 188 -6.39 13.50 -6.30
C GLY A 188 -6.96 12.50 -5.31
N ILE A 189 -6.13 11.62 -4.75
CA ILE A 189 -6.54 10.65 -3.72
C ILE A 189 -7.00 11.36 -2.43
N LEU A 190 -6.27 12.39 -2.00
CA LEU A 190 -6.62 13.17 -0.82
C LEU A 190 -7.96 13.90 -0.98
N ASP A 191 -8.30 14.33 -2.19
CA ASP A 191 -9.56 14.99 -2.52
C ASP A 191 -10.71 14.00 -2.81
N GLY A 192 -10.44 12.68 -2.79
CA GLY A 192 -11.43 11.64 -3.06
C GLY A 192 -11.81 11.51 -4.55
N ARG A 193 -10.88 11.91 -5.44
CA ARG A 193 -11.05 11.86 -6.91
C ARG A 193 -10.40 10.61 -7.51
#